data_546d0928d55720f3dcb930f4c75019e5
#
_entry.id   546d0928d55720f3dcb930f4c75019e5
#
_cell.length_a   1.000
_cell.length_b   1.000
_cell.length_c   1.000
_cell.angle_alpha   90.00
_cell.angle_beta   90.00
_cell.angle_gamma   90.00
#
_symmetry.space_group_name_H-M   'P 1'
#
loop_
_entity.id
_entity.type
_entity.pdbx_description
1 polymer ?
#
loop_
_entity_poly.entity_id
_entity_poly.type
_entity_poly.pdbx_seq_one_letter_code
_entity_poly.pdbx_strand_id
1 'polypeptide(L)'
;MLTVQMQEGYAESIRKTAKDKEKLTENDPICSVCQYSFCVMASGKVFPCAGWQNNVIGDLNHQTVQEIWETSEKIKKLRQIKRSQFSQCVDCKDRGYCTVCMMWNSNENSDGDPFRINEYRCNVAAITHSKVDRILQETYPAEE
;
A
#
# COMPACT_ATOMS: atom_id res chain seq x y z
N MET A 1 -4.79 -1.65 -33.54
CA MET A 1 -3.51 -0.94 -33.38
C MET A 1 -3.49 -0.06 -32.11
N LEU A 2 -4.42 0.88 -31.91
CA LEU A 2 -4.48 1.71 -30.70
C LEU A 2 -4.56 0.92 -29.37
N THR A 3 -5.25 -0.22 -29.36
CA THR A 3 -5.46 -1.04 -28.15
C THR A 3 -4.17 -1.71 -27.66
N VAL A 4 -3.29 -2.13 -28.58
CA VAL A 4 -2.01 -2.76 -28.23
C VAL A 4 -1.04 -1.73 -27.64
N GLN A 5 -0.91 -0.56 -28.25
CA GLN A 5 -0.05 0.52 -27.76
C GLN A 5 -0.47 1.03 -26.37
N MET A 6 -1.79 1.10 -26.10
CA MET A 6 -2.28 1.46 -24.77
C MET A 6 -1.93 0.40 -23.72
N GLN A 7 -1.97 -0.88 -24.06
CA GLN A 7 -1.59 -1.97 -23.16
C GLN A 7 -0.10 -1.97 -22.87
N GLU A 8 0.75 -1.74 -23.86
CA GLU A 8 2.20 -1.62 -23.70
C GLU A 8 2.59 -0.48 -22.79
N GLY A 9 2.16 0.74 -23.08
CA GLY A 9 2.45 1.91 -22.26
C GLY A 9 1.96 1.78 -20.81
N TYR A 10 0.84 1.06 -20.60
CA TYR A 10 0.35 0.77 -19.27
C TYR A 10 1.25 -0.25 -18.55
N ALA A 11 1.67 -1.32 -19.24
CA ALA A 11 2.58 -2.32 -18.68
C ALA A 11 3.94 -1.71 -18.31
N GLU A 12 4.49 -0.84 -19.16
CA GLU A 12 5.73 -0.09 -18.89
C GLU A 12 5.58 0.82 -17.67
N SER A 13 4.48 1.52 -17.54
CA SER A 13 4.19 2.39 -16.37
C SER A 13 4.13 1.58 -15.08
N ILE A 14 3.47 0.42 -15.09
CA ILE A 14 3.42 -0.49 -13.94
C ILE A 14 4.82 -0.99 -13.61
N ARG A 15 5.61 -1.43 -14.60
CA ARG A 15 6.98 -1.92 -14.39
C ARG A 15 7.90 -0.84 -13.83
N LYS A 16 7.79 0.39 -14.32
CA LYS A 16 8.54 1.54 -13.77
C LYS A 16 8.20 1.75 -12.30
N THR A 17 6.92 1.79 -11.96
CA THR A 17 6.45 1.91 -10.57
C THR A 17 6.93 0.75 -9.70
N ALA A 18 6.94 -0.47 -10.23
CA ALA A 18 7.43 -1.65 -9.52
C ALA A 18 8.94 -1.52 -9.21
N LYS A 19 9.75 -1.13 -10.18
CA LYS A 19 11.19 -0.87 -9.97
C LYS A 19 11.46 0.20 -8.93
N ASP A 20 10.65 1.26 -8.88
CA ASP A 20 10.79 2.30 -7.86
C ASP A 20 10.42 1.78 -6.46
N LYS A 21 9.44 0.92 -6.34
CA LYS A 21 9.09 0.25 -5.07
C LYS A 21 10.16 -0.75 -4.60
N GLU A 22 10.88 -1.40 -5.52
CA GLU A 22 11.97 -2.31 -5.20
C GLU A 22 13.17 -1.62 -4.55
N LYS A 23 13.33 -0.31 -4.78
CA LYS A 23 14.36 0.52 -4.13
C LYS A 23 14.08 0.79 -2.65
N LEU A 24 12.83 0.58 -2.20
CA LEU A 24 12.45 0.77 -0.80
C LEU A 24 13.11 -0.29 0.07
N THR A 25 13.61 0.15 1.21
CA THR A 25 14.33 -0.67 2.19
C THR A 25 13.39 -1.20 3.28
N GLU A 26 13.87 -2.10 4.10
CA GLU A 26 13.16 -2.61 5.27
C GLU A 26 12.81 -1.53 6.29
N ASN A 27 13.59 -0.44 6.33
CA ASN A 27 13.40 0.68 7.25
C ASN A 27 12.38 1.71 6.75
N ASP A 28 11.96 1.60 5.49
CA ASP A 28 10.94 2.49 4.95
C ASP A 28 9.54 2.15 5.50
N PRO A 29 8.63 3.13 5.61
CA PRO A 29 7.26 2.86 6.01
C PRO A 29 6.58 1.94 4.99
N ILE A 30 5.72 1.05 5.48
CA ILE A 30 4.97 0.14 4.60
C ILE A 30 3.88 0.87 3.82
N CYS A 31 3.35 1.97 4.36
CA CYS A 31 2.27 2.76 3.80
C CYS A 31 2.45 4.23 4.16
N SER A 32 1.87 5.14 3.36
CA SER A 32 1.87 6.58 3.61
C SER A 32 0.90 7.03 4.71
N VAL A 33 0.11 6.12 5.26
CA VAL A 33 -0.88 6.41 6.31
C VAL A 33 -0.23 7.13 7.50
N CYS A 34 -0.83 8.24 7.93
CA CYS A 34 -0.34 9.10 9.01
C CYS A 34 1.10 9.66 8.81
N GLN A 35 1.74 9.41 7.67
CA GLN A 35 3.03 10.04 7.33
C GLN A 35 2.79 11.46 6.78
N TYR A 36 1.81 11.60 5.89
CA TYR A 36 1.52 12.85 5.19
C TYR A 36 0.03 13.22 5.21
N SER A 37 -0.85 12.30 5.58
CA SER A 37 -2.30 12.50 5.52
C SER A 37 -3.05 11.63 6.52
N PHE A 38 -4.28 12.04 6.80
CA PHE A 38 -5.31 11.25 7.46
C PHE A 38 -6.67 11.58 6.82
N CYS A 39 -7.72 10.88 7.20
CA CYS A 39 -9.07 11.11 6.72
C CYS A 39 -9.96 11.70 7.82
N VAL A 40 -10.79 12.68 7.46
CA VAL A 40 -11.81 13.27 8.35
C VAL A 40 -13.19 12.93 7.80
N MET A 41 -14.07 12.43 8.64
CA MET A 41 -15.46 12.17 8.30
C MET A 41 -16.34 13.37 8.68
N ALA A 42 -17.53 13.46 8.09
CA ALA A 42 -18.49 14.53 8.38
C ALA A 42 -18.90 14.60 9.88
N SER A 43 -18.75 13.51 10.63
CA SER A 43 -18.94 13.45 12.07
C SER A 43 -17.85 14.13 12.91
N GLY A 44 -16.77 14.63 12.28
CA GLY A 44 -15.59 15.16 12.97
C GLY A 44 -14.60 14.07 13.42
N LYS A 45 -14.92 12.79 13.29
CA LYS A 45 -13.99 11.70 13.60
C LYS A 45 -12.86 11.65 12.59
N VAL A 46 -11.65 11.38 13.08
CA VAL A 46 -10.42 11.29 12.29
C VAL A 46 -9.93 9.86 12.26
N PHE A 47 -9.55 9.41 11.07
CA PHE A 47 -9.11 8.04 10.78
C PHE A 47 -7.77 8.04 10.04
N PRO A 48 -6.98 6.96 10.14
CA PRO A 48 -5.68 6.87 9.45
C PRO A 48 -5.82 7.01 7.92
N CYS A 49 -6.86 6.42 7.34
CA CYS A 49 -7.22 6.57 5.94
C CYS A 49 -8.74 6.33 5.75
N ALA A 50 -9.24 6.66 4.57
CA ALA A 50 -10.68 6.57 4.27
C ALA A 50 -11.29 5.17 4.46
N GLY A 51 -10.51 4.11 4.21
CA GLY A 51 -10.97 2.73 4.38
C GLY A 51 -10.90 2.18 5.80
N TRP A 52 -10.16 2.83 6.70
CA TRP A 52 -9.90 2.30 8.06
C TRP A 52 -10.80 2.93 9.12
N GLN A 53 -12.10 2.84 8.91
CA GLN A 53 -13.12 3.54 9.72
C GLN A 53 -13.36 2.94 11.12
N ASN A 54 -12.85 1.75 11.40
CA ASN A 54 -12.86 1.14 12.74
C ASN A 54 -11.69 1.57 13.63
N ASN A 55 -10.74 2.39 13.10
CA ASN A 55 -9.55 2.85 13.81
C ASN A 55 -9.56 4.38 13.98
N VAL A 56 -10.35 4.88 14.94
CA VAL A 56 -10.39 6.33 15.24
C VAL A 56 -9.07 6.77 15.87
N ILE A 57 -8.43 7.80 15.30
CA ILE A 57 -7.16 8.40 15.76
C ILE A 57 -7.32 9.77 16.40
N GLY A 58 -8.49 10.40 16.26
CA GLY A 58 -8.82 11.70 16.85
C GLY A 58 -10.26 12.12 16.59
N ASP A 59 -10.66 13.26 17.19
CA ASP A 59 -12.00 13.82 17.08
C ASP A 59 -11.93 15.35 17.03
N LEU A 60 -12.24 15.92 15.88
CA LEU A 60 -12.23 17.39 15.68
C LEU A 60 -13.33 18.14 16.44
N ASN A 61 -14.29 17.43 17.03
CA ASN A 61 -15.26 18.07 17.92
C ASN A 61 -14.63 18.46 19.29
N HIS A 62 -13.45 17.89 19.60
CA HIS A 62 -12.78 18.07 20.89
C HIS A 62 -11.29 18.45 20.78
N GLN A 63 -10.71 18.33 19.58
CA GLN A 63 -9.28 18.52 19.35
C GLN A 63 -9.08 19.31 18.07
N THR A 64 -7.99 20.07 17.99
CA THR A 64 -7.54 20.67 16.72
C THR A 64 -6.84 19.63 15.85
N VAL A 65 -6.74 19.92 14.55
CA VAL A 65 -5.95 19.10 13.60
C VAL A 65 -4.51 18.96 14.07
N GLN A 66 -3.91 20.05 14.54
CA GLN A 66 -2.53 20.05 15.02
C GLN A 66 -2.35 19.16 16.26
N GLU A 67 -3.24 19.28 17.25
CA GLU A 67 -3.19 18.42 18.43
C GLU A 67 -3.27 16.95 18.06
N ILE A 68 -4.23 16.55 17.20
CA ILE A 68 -4.36 15.17 16.75
C ILE A 68 -3.06 14.72 16.07
N TRP A 69 -2.50 15.54 15.16
CA TRP A 69 -1.32 15.20 14.37
C TRP A 69 -0.06 15.01 15.22
N GLU A 70 0.10 15.84 16.25
CA GLU A 70 1.29 15.87 17.09
C GLU A 70 1.20 14.96 18.31
N THR A 71 0.00 14.80 18.89
CA THR A 71 -0.14 14.14 20.20
C THR A 71 -0.76 12.76 20.16
N SER A 72 -1.47 12.38 19.08
CA SER A 72 -2.15 11.08 19.03
C SER A 72 -1.14 9.92 19.08
N GLU A 73 -1.22 9.13 20.13
CA GLU A 73 -0.38 7.94 20.32
C GLU A 73 -0.61 6.90 19.21
N LYS A 74 -1.83 6.83 18.67
CA LYS A 74 -2.13 5.95 17.53
C LYS A 74 -1.37 6.38 16.27
N ILE A 75 -1.32 7.69 15.97
CA ILE A 75 -0.54 8.23 14.86
C ILE A 75 0.95 7.92 15.06
N LYS A 76 1.49 8.15 16.24
CA LYS A 76 2.89 7.86 16.56
C LYS A 76 3.23 6.38 16.32
N LYS A 77 2.36 5.46 16.79
CA LYS A 77 2.52 4.03 16.56
C LYS A 77 2.47 3.66 15.08
N LEU A 78 1.51 4.21 14.31
CA LEU A 78 1.37 3.94 12.87
C LEU A 78 2.60 4.43 12.09
N ARG A 79 3.17 5.58 12.46
CA ARG A 79 4.41 6.11 11.85
C ARG A 79 5.63 5.24 12.06
N GLN A 80 5.66 4.44 13.12
CA GLN A 80 6.77 3.55 13.44
C GLN A 80 6.71 2.22 12.70
N ILE A 81 5.60 1.91 12.02
CA ILE A 81 5.45 0.65 11.30
C ILE A 81 6.33 0.66 10.05
N LYS A 82 7.28 -0.27 10.01
CA LYS A 82 8.27 -0.45 8.95
C LYS A 82 7.99 -1.71 8.12
N ARG A 83 8.56 -1.75 6.93
CA ARG A 83 8.50 -2.90 6.03
C ARG A 83 9.04 -4.18 6.67
N SER A 84 10.09 -4.10 7.46
CA SER A 84 10.68 -5.23 8.20
C SER A 84 9.69 -5.99 9.09
N GLN A 85 8.63 -5.34 9.55
CA GLN A 85 7.59 -5.97 10.38
C GLN A 85 6.65 -6.90 9.58
N PHE A 86 6.74 -6.87 8.24
CA PHE A 86 5.99 -7.73 7.32
C PHE A 86 6.94 -8.76 6.69
N SER A 87 7.42 -9.71 7.48
CA SER A 87 8.46 -10.68 7.11
C SER A 87 8.16 -11.42 5.79
N GLN A 88 6.91 -11.77 5.54
CA GLN A 88 6.48 -12.41 4.29
C GLN A 88 6.66 -11.54 3.05
N CYS A 89 6.82 -10.22 3.22
CA CYS A 89 6.90 -9.26 2.13
C CYS A 89 8.32 -8.79 1.83
N VAL A 90 9.28 -9.01 2.74
CA VAL A 90 10.66 -8.52 2.61
C VAL A 90 11.32 -9.10 1.36
N ASP A 91 11.29 -10.43 1.22
CA ASP A 91 11.90 -11.16 0.11
C ASP A 91 10.91 -11.58 -0.98
N CYS A 92 9.71 -11.01 -0.98
CA CYS A 92 8.68 -11.36 -1.95
C CYS A 92 9.07 -10.88 -3.35
N LYS A 93 9.12 -11.82 -4.32
CA LYS A 93 9.43 -11.52 -5.72
C LYS A 93 8.43 -10.57 -6.38
N ASP A 94 7.20 -10.52 -5.88
CA ASP A 94 6.11 -9.69 -6.42
C ASP A 94 5.96 -8.35 -5.66
N ARG A 95 6.89 -8.02 -4.75
CA ARG A 95 6.78 -6.84 -3.88
C ARG A 95 6.66 -5.52 -4.64
N GLY A 96 7.30 -5.41 -5.79
CA GLY A 96 7.22 -4.25 -6.67
C GLY A 96 5.80 -4.03 -7.23
N TYR A 97 5.09 -5.10 -7.49
CA TYR A 97 3.72 -5.09 -8.04
C TYR A 97 2.64 -5.08 -6.95
N CYS A 98 3.04 -5.12 -5.68
CA CYS A 98 2.14 -5.16 -4.53
C CYS A 98 2.10 -3.82 -3.80
N THR A 99 0.95 -3.55 -3.17
CA THR A 99 0.83 -2.52 -2.15
C THR A 99 0.24 -3.19 -0.91
N VAL A 100 1.08 -3.42 0.10
CA VAL A 100 0.61 -3.92 1.40
C VAL A 100 -0.30 -2.87 2.02
N CYS A 101 -1.49 -3.29 2.40
CA CYS A 101 -2.52 -2.40 2.94
C CYS A 101 -2.94 -2.86 4.34
N MET A 102 -2.44 -2.18 5.36
CA MET A 102 -2.74 -2.48 6.76
C MET A 102 -4.24 -2.40 7.07
N MET A 103 -4.93 -1.45 6.46
CA MET A 103 -6.38 -1.32 6.59
C MET A 103 -7.10 -2.56 6.06
N TRP A 104 -6.72 -3.02 4.89
CA TRP A 104 -7.33 -4.21 4.29
C TRP A 104 -7.02 -5.46 5.10
N ASN A 105 -5.76 -5.62 5.52
CA ASN A 105 -5.38 -6.70 6.43
C ASN A 105 -6.25 -6.68 7.70
N SER A 106 -6.37 -5.53 8.35
CA SER A 106 -7.17 -5.37 9.56
C SER A 106 -8.67 -5.63 9.36
N ASN A 107 -9.23 -5.22 8.22
CA ASN A 107 -10.67 -5.39 7.96
C ASN A 107 -11.05 -6.83 7.58
N GLU A 108 -10.16 -7.56 6.91
CA GLU A 108 -10.40 -8.94 6.45
C GLU A 108 -10.07 -10.00 7.51
N ASN A 109 -9.29 -9.64 8.53
CA ASN A 109 -8.97 -10.53 9.62
C ASN A 109 -9.94 -10.36 10.79
N SER A 110 -10.46 -11.46 11.31
CA SER A 110 -11.46 -11.46 12.42
C SER A 110 -10.93 -10.86 13.72
N ASP A 111 -9.61 -10.89 13.93
CA ASP A 111 -8.90 -10.28 15.07
C ASP A 111 -8.46 -8.84 14.83
N GLY A 112 -8.68 -8.31 13.61
CA GLY A 112 -8.31 -6.96 13.24
C GLY A 112 -6.80 -6.73 13.09
N ASP A 113 -5.99 -7.78 12.98
CA ASP A 113 -4.53 -7.69 12.90
C ASP A 113 -4.08 -7.06 11.57
N PRO A 114 -3.46 -5.86 11.57
CA PRO A 114 -2.97 -5.21 10.36
C PRO A 114 -1.71 -5.86 9.78
N PHE A 115 -1.02 -6.73 10.54
CA PHE A 115 0.22 -7.40 10.12
C PHE A 115 -0.04 -8.74 9.42
N ARG A 116 -1.21 -9.33 9.57
CA ARG A 116 -1.59 -10.57 8.90
C ARG A 116 -1.91 -10.28 7.44
N ILE A 117 -1.03 -10.73 6.54
CA ILE A 117 -1.13 -10.47 5.10
C ILE A 117 -2.39 -11.10 4.50
N ASN A 118 -3.10 -10.32 3.69
CA ASN A 118 -4.23 -10.78 2.90
C ASN A 118 -3.74 -11.48 1.63
N GLU A 119 -3.97 -12.81 1.52
CA GLU A 119 -3.52 -13.64 0.39
C GLU A 119 -4.11 -13.19 -0.95
N TYR A 120 -5.32 -12.65 -0.97
CA TYR A 120 -5.91 -12.11 -2.19
C TYR A 120 -5.02 -11.04 -2.82
N ARG A 121 -4.43 -10.16 -2.01
CA ARG A 121 -3.51 -9.12 -2.47
C ARG A 121 -2.22 -9.70 -3.03
N CYS A 122 -1.71 -10.77 -2.43
CA CYS A 122 -0.56 -11.51 -2.95
C CYS A 122 -0.86 -12.09 -4.34
N ASN A 123 -2.01 -12.73 -4.50
CA ASN A 123 -2.43 -13.30 -5.77
C ASN A 123 -2.61 -12.23 -6.86
N VAL A 124 -3.22 -11.08 -6.53
CA VAL A 124 -3.34 -9.95 -7.47
C VAL A 124 -1.97 -9.44 -7.90
N ALA A 125 -1.01 -9.32 -6.98
CA ALA A 125 0.34 -8.88 -7.31
C ALA A 125 1.07 -9.87 -8.24
N ALA A 126 0.98 -11.16 -7.96
CA ALA A 126 1.58 -12.22 -8.78
C ALA A 126 0.99 -12.26 -10.21
N ILE A 127 -0.34 -12.14 -10.33
CA ILE A 127 -1.02 -12.06 -11.64
C ILE A 127 -0.59 -10.80 -12.40
N THR A 128 -0.52 -9.65 -11.71
CA THR A 128 -0.10 -8.38 -12.32
C THR A 128 1.32 -8.49 -12.85
N HIS A 129 2.25 -9.01 -12.04
CA HIS A 129 3.65 -9.22 -12.43
C HIS A 129 3.73 -10.10 -13.68
N SER A 130 3.14 -11.28 -13.64
CA SER A 130 3.13 -12.23 -14.77
C SER A 130 2.54 -11.63 -16.05
N LYS A 131 1.46 -10.86 -15.95
CA LYS A 131 0.84 -10.21 -17.12
C LYS A 131 1.71 -9.09 -17.68
N VAL A 132 2.33 -8.27 -16.84
CA VAL A 132 3.26 -7.21 -17.26
C VAL A 132 4.44 -7.82 -17.99
N ASP A 133 5.06 -8.86 -17.43
CA ASP A 133 6.20 -9.55 -18.05
C ASP A 133 5.83 -10.11 -19.42
N ARG A 134 4.69 -10.79 -19.53
CA ARG A 134 4.23 -11.34 -20.80
C ARG A 134 4.02 -10.27 -21.86
N ILE A 135 3.31 -9.18 -21.54
CA ILE A 135 3.06 -8.09 -22.48
C ILE A 135 4.38 -7.48 -22.97
N LEU A 136 5.33 -7.24 -22.07
CA LEU A 136 6.60 -6.64 -22.44
C LEU A 136 7.50 -7.60 -23.23
N GLN A 137 7.46 -8.91 -22.97
CA GLN A 137 8.16 -9.92 -23.76
C GLN A 137 7.59 -10.06 -25.17
N GLU A 138 6.25 -10.03 -25.31
CA GLU A 138 5.58 -10.06 -26.62
C GLU A 138 5.88 -8.81 -27.45
N THR A 139 6.07 -7.66 -26.80
CA THR A 139 6.35 -6.37 -27.44
C THR A 139 7.81 -6.19 -27.79
N TYR A 140 8.71 -6.60 -26.89
CA TYR A 140 10.17 -6.49 -27.01
C TYR A 140 10.81 -7.86 -26.85
N PRO A 141 10.69 -8.75 -27.88
CA PRO A 141 11.36 -10.04 -27.81
C PRO A 141 12.87 -9.82 -27.71
N ALA A 142 13.54 -10.65 -26.90
CA ALA A 142 15.00 -10.63 -26.82
C ALA A 142 15.56 -10.87 -28.23
N GLU A 143 16.48 -10.01 -28.70
CA GLU A 143 17.23 -10.25 -29.91
C GLU A 143 18.10 -11.51 -29.68
N GLU A 144 17.93 -12.51 -30.56
CA GLU A 144 18.74 -13.75 -30.56
C GLU A 144 20.19 -13.46 -30.96
#